data_f5cf59ccc75400329c23a805933f379e
#
_entry.id   f5cf59ccc75400329c23a805933f379e
#
_cell.length_a   1.000
_cell.length_b   1.000
_cell.length_c   1.000
_cell.angle_alpha   90.00
_cell.angle_beta   90.00
_cell.angle_gamma   90.00
#
_symmetry.space_group_name_H-M   'P 1'
#
loop_
_entity.id
_entity.type
_entity.pdbx_description
1 polymer ?
#
loop_
_entity_poly.entity_id
_entity_poly.type
_entity_poly.pdbx_seq_one_letter_code
_entity_poly.pdbx_strand_id
1 'polypeptide(L)'
;AKVTVDGAVKGWRVGHSVIVTASKKHSDVGTEERVIKGIDGRVLTLDRPLRAEHFGTGEFRSEVANLSRNVIIESADPEGVRGHTMFHRYSKGGISYARFAHLGKRGVLGRYAIHFHLAGTTMRGSAVVGAAIVDSHNRWITVHGTQYLMVRDCVGYQSVGHGYFLEDGTEVFNLLDRNLGVQAFLGRRLPDQVLPFD
;
A
#
# COMPACT_ATOMS: atom_id res chain seq x y z
N ALA A 1 -14.45 -20.45 -0.51
CA ALA A 1 -13.43 -20.81 -1.51
C ALA A 1 -12.11 -21.16 -0.85
N LYS A 2 -11.25 -21.84 -1.60
CA LYS A 2 -9.88 -22.15 -1.16
C LYS A 2 -8.89 -21.58 -2.16
N VAL A 3 -7.81 -20.99 -1.66
CA VAL A 3 -6.68 -20.50 -2.45
C VAL A 3 -5.41 -21.13 -1.88
N THR A 4 -4.58 -21.71 -2.76
CA THR A 4 -3.28 -22.24 -2.36
C THR A 4 -2.21 -21.23 -2.75
N VAL A 5 -1.44 -20.77 -1.76
CA VAL A 5 -0.33 -19.83 -1.96
C VAL A 5 1.01 -20.56 -2.09
N ASP A 6 2.01 -19.89 -2.66
CA ASP A 6 3.29 -20.50 -3.03
C ASP A 6 4.12 -20.93 -1.80
N GLY A 7 4.01 -20.21 -0.71
CA GLY A 7 4.70 -20.49 0.54
C GLY A 7 3.79 -20.50 1.76
N ALA A 8 4.28 -21.10 2.86
CA ALA A 8 3.56 -21.05 4.13
C ALA A 8 3.45 -19.61 4.63
N VAL A 9 2.23 -19.21 5.00
CA VAL A 9 1.97 -17.87 5.50
C VAL A 9 2.35 -17.75 6.98
N LYS A 10 3.24 -16.83 7.30
CA LYS A 10 3.67 -16.58 8.68
C LYS A 10 2.94 -15.37 9.26
N GLY A 11 2.41 -15.51 10.47
CA GLY A 11 1.72 -14.43 11.17
C GLY A 11 0.32 -14.10 10.64
N TRP A 12 -0.17 -14.80 9.61
CA TRP A 12 -1.54 -14.65 9.14
C TRP A 12 -2.50 -15.40 10.07
N ARG A 13 -3.72 -14.91 10.21
CA ARG A 13 -4.71 -15.48 11.13
C ARG A 13 -6.10 -15.50 10.50
N VAL A 14 -6.95 -16.38 11.00
CA VAL A 14 -8.39 -16.32 10.73
C VAL A 14 -8.94 -14.95 11.13
N GLY A 15 -9.76 -14.35 10.30
CA GLY A 15 -10.28 -13.00 10.45
C GLY A 15 -9.45 -11.93 9.74
N HIS A 16 -8.23 -12.23 9.29
CA HIS A 16 -7.45 -11.26 8.51
C HIS A 16 -8.08 -11.01 7.14
N SER A 17 -8.04 -9.75 6.71
CA SER A 17 -8.37 -9.35 5.34
C SER A 17 -7.17 -9.57 4.42
N VAL A 18 -7.45 -10.14 3.27
CA VAL A 18 -6.48 -10.36 2.20
C VAL A 18 -7.04 -9.88 0.86
N ILE A 19 -6.15 -9.52 -0.05
CA ILE A 19 -6.49 -9.30 -1.46
C ILE A 19 -5.91 -10.43 -2.31
N VAL A 20 -6.64 -10.79 -3.36
CA VAL A 20 -6.15 -11.61 -4.49
C VAL A 20 -6.14 -10.69 -5.71
N THR A 21 -4.96 -10.45 -6.28
CA THR A 21 -4.81 -9.47 -7.36
C THR A 21 -5.39 -10.00 -8.67
N ALA A 22 -5.90 -9.09 -9.50
CA ALA A 22 -6.31 -9.42 -10.86
C ALA A 22 -5.12 -9.97 -11.67
N SER A 23 -5.37 -10.95 -12.52
CA SER A 23 -4.39 -11.50 -13.48
C SER A 23 -4.63 -11.06 -14.91
N LYS A 24 -5.77 -10.45 -15.19
CA LYS A 24 -6.15 -9.97 -16.53
C LYS A 24 -6.30 -8.46 -16.54
N LYS A 25 -5.69 -7.82 -17.54
CA LYS A 25 -5.88 -6.38 -17.79
C LYS A 25 -7.34 -6.16 -18.22
N HIS A 26 -7.94 -5.06 -17.73
CA HIS A 26 -9.33 -4.68 -18.05
C HIS A 26 -10.38 -5.75 -17.68
N SER A 27 -10.13 -6.53 -16.63
CA SER A 27 -11.16 -7.38 -16.05
C SER A 27 -12.22 -6.53 -15.34
N ASP A 28 -13.50 -6.82 -15.60
CA ASP A 28 -14.63 -6.21 -14.87
C ASP A 28 -14.57 -6.52 -13.37
N VAL A 29 -13.94 -7.64 -13.03
CA VAL A 29 -13.62 -8.04 -11.66
C VAL A 29 -12.12 -7.87 -11.47
N GLY A 30 -11.72 -6.80 -10.83
CA GLY A 30 -10.33 -6.51 -10.54
C GLY A 30 -9.78 -7.36 -9.39
N THR A 31 -8.96 -6.73 -8.56
CA THR A 31 -8.50 -7.30 -7.30
C THR A 31 -9.67 -7.54 -6.36
N GLU A 32 -9.67 -8.69 -5.70
CA GLU A 32 -10.78 -9.09 -4.83
C GLU A 32 -10.32 -9.18 -3.37
N GLU A 33 -11.00 -8.45 -2.50
CA GLU A 33 -10.79 -8.53 -1.05
C GLU A 33 -11.62 -9.64 -0.43
N ARG A 34 -11.02 -10.42 0.46
CA ARG A 34 -11.61 -11.55 1.18
C ARG A 34 -11.15 -11.60 2.62
N VAL A 35 -11.90 -12.30 3.44
CA VAL A 35 -11.54 -12.58 4.83
C VAL A 35 -11.14 -14.05 4.96
N ILE A 36 -10.03 -14.31 5.64
CA ILE A 36 -9.56 -15.66 5.92
C ILE A 36 -10.49 -16.31 6.95
N LYS A 37 -11.03 -17.48 6.63
CA LYS A 37 -11.85 -18.31 7.51
C LYS A 37 -11.13 -19.56 8.01
N GLY A 38 -10.03 -19.93 7.38
CA GLY A 38 -9.19 -21.06 7.78
C GLY A 38 -7.83 -21.01 7.11
N ILE A 39 -6.84 -21.57 7.78
CA ILE A 39 -5.47 -21.70 7.28
C ILE A 39 -5.02 -23.13 7.54
N ASP A 40 -4.59 -23.82 6.49
CA ASP A 40 -4.00 -25.16 6.56
C ASP A 40 -2.73 -25.16 5.70
N GLY A 41 -1.59 -24.96 6.35
CA GLY A 41 -0.30 -24.80 5.69
C GLY A 41 -0.31 -23.66 4.67
N ARG A 42 -0.35 -23.99 3.38
CA ARG A 42 -0.43 -23.05 2.26
C ARG A 42 -1.84 -22.79 1.76
N VAL A 43 -2.84 -23.47 2.30
CA VAL A 43 -4.23 -23.37 1.85
C VAL A 43 -4.99 -22.38 2.72
N LEU A 44 -5.50 -21.32 2.10
CA LEU A 44 -6.36 -20.33 2.73
C LEU A 44 -7.81 -20.64 2.36
N THR A 45 -8.66 -20.81 3.37
CA THR A 45 -10.12 -20.85 3.18
C THR A 45 -10.66 -19.44 3.30
N LEU A 46 -11.32 -18.94 2.28
CA LEU A 46 -11.87 -17.59 2.19
C LEU A 46 -13.35 -17.57 2.55
N ASP A 47 -13.84 -16.42 3.02
CA ASP A 47 -15.24 -16.19 3.44
C ASP A 47 -16.26 -16.43 2.33
N ARG A 48 -15.90 -16.12 1.09
CA ARG A 48 -16.74 -16.29 -0.09
C ARG A 48 -15.91 -16.64 -1.34
N PRO A 49 -16.53 -17.18 -2.40
CA PRO A 49 -15.85 -17.47 -3.67
C PRO A 49 -15.23 -16.22 -4.29
N LEU A 50 -14.15 -16.42 -5.03
CA LEU A 50 -13.65 -15.43 -5.98
C LEU A 50 -14.63 -15.33 -7.15
N ARG A 51 -14.84 -14.12 -7.66
CA ARG A 51 -15.80 -13.82 -8.73
C ARG A 51 -15.19 -13.99 -10.12
N ALA A 52 -13.87 -13.84 -10.20
CA ALA A 52 -13.13 -13.97 -11.44
C ALA A 52 -12.12 -15.10 -11.35
N GLU A 53 -11.59 -15.47 -12.53
CA GLU A 53 -10.41 -16.30 -12.63
C GLU A 53 -9.17 -15.51 -12.21
N HIS A 54 -8.37 -16.11 -11.35
CA HIS A 54 -7.07 -15.61 -10.93
C HIS A 54 -6.01 -16.65 -11.28
N PHE A 55 -5.00 -16.26 -12.04
CA PHE A 55 -3.97 -17.20 -12.47
C PHE A 55 -3.10 -17.62 -11.28
N GLY A 56 -3.01 -18.91 -11.06
CA GLY A 56 -2.19 -19.48 -9.99
C GLY A 56 -0.79 -19.88 -10.42
N THR A 57 -0.48 -19.81 -11.74
CA THR A 57 0.79 -20.24 -12.31
C THR A 57 1.28 -19.27 -13.37
N GLY A 58 2.55 -19.39 -13.73
CA GLY A 58 3.18 -18.54 -14.74
C GLY A 58 3.69 -17.22 -14.20
N GLU A 59 4.23 -16.42 -15.11
CA GLU A 59 4.84 -15.14 -14.80
C GLU A 59 3.82 -14.10 -14.26
N PHE A 60 2.61 -14.12 -14.83
CA PHE A 60 1.55 -13.17 -14.45
C PHE A 60 0.55 -13.75 -13.44
N ARG A 61 1.01 -14.66 -12.58
CA ARG A 61 0.17 -15.22 -11.52
C ARG A 61 -0.29 -14.14 -10.54
N SER A 62 -1.47 -14.35 -9.95
CA SER A 62 -2.03 -13.45 -8.95
C SER A 62 -1.21 -13.48 -7.67
N GLU A 63 -1.04 -12.30 -7.07
CA GLU A 63 -0.48 -12.14 -5.74
C GLU A 63 -1.58 -12.21 -4.68
N VAL A 64 -1.27 -12.77 -3.52
CA VAL A 64 -2.14 -12.74 -2.35
C VAL A 64 -1.45 -11.95 -1.25
N ALA A 65 -2.05 -10.83 -0.85
CA ALA A 65 -1.46 -9.96 0.14
C ALA A 65 -2.38 -9.76 1.35
N ASN A 66 -1.79 -9.79 2.55
CA ASN A 66 -2.48 -9.58 3.79
C ASN A 66 -2.53 -8.07 4.12
N LEU A 67 -3.73 -7.54 4.32
CA LEU A 67 -3.97 -6.14 4.66
C LEU A 67 -4.10 -5.89 6.17
N SER A 68 -4.18 -6.93 6.98
CA SER A 68 -4.37 -6.80 8.42
C SER A 68 -3.05 -6.62 9.15
N ARG A 69 -3.06 -5.72 10.12
CA ARG A 69 -1.97 -5.49 11.08
C ARG A 69 -2.60 -5.27 12.46
N ASN A 70 -1.82 -5.48 13.51
CA ASN A 70 -2.30 -5.29 14.89
C ASN A 70 -2.26 -3.83 15.37
N VAL A 71 -1.49 -2.98 14.71
CA VAL A 71 -1.49 -1.53 14.94
C VAL A 71 -2.14 -0.88 13.73
N ILE A 72 -3.15 -0.06 13.97
CA ILE A 72 -3.92 0.63 12.93
C ILE A 72 -3.86 2.13 13.20
N ILE A 73 -3.54 2.88 12.15
CA ILE A 73 -3.58 4.34 12.11
C ILE A 73 -4.60 4.70 11.04
N GLU A 74 -5.71 5.30 11.45
CA GLU A 74 -6.81 5.58 10.50
C GLU A 74 -7.52 6.89 10.82
N SER A 75 -8.26 7.39 9.85
CA SER A 75 -9.16 8.52 10.05
C SER A 75 -10.42 8.05 10.78
N ALA A 76 -10.83 8.79 11.82
CA ALA A 76 -12.03 8.47 12.58
C ALA A 76 -13.31 8.57 11.74
N ASP A 77 -13.30 9.48 10.74
CA ASP A 77 -14.36 9.60 9.75
C ASP A 77 -13.77 9.42 8.35
N PRO A 78 -13.92 8.24 7.73
CA PRO A 78 -13.43 7.97 6.38
C PRO A 78 -14.08 8.80 5.27
N GLU A 79 -15.30 9.25 5.48
CA GLU A 79 -16.06 10.06 4.51
C GLU A 79 -15.87 11.57 4.70
N GLY A 80 -15.37 11.97 5.85
CA GLY A 80 -15.08 13.36 6.17
C GLY A 80 -13.67 13.79 5.79
N VAL A 81 -13.11 14.69 6.60
CA VAL A 81 -11.74 15.18 6.41
C VAL A 81 -10.75 14.17 6.95
N ARG A 82 -10.10 13.44 6.07
CA ARG A 82 -9.12 12.42 6.43
C ARG A 82 -7.82 12.99 6.99
N GLY A 83 -7.21 12.24 7.89
CA GLY A 83 -5.88 12.50 8.42
C GLY A 83 -4.77 12.20 7.40
N HIS A 84 -3.55 12.49 7.81
CA HIS A 84 -2.32 12.13 7.08
C HIS A 84 -1.19 11.97 8.07
N THR A 85 -0.10 11.32 7.68
CA THR A 85 1.12 11.23 8.51
C THR A 85 2.30 11.84 7.77
N MET A 86 3.23 12.46 8.52
CA MET A 86 4.38 13.12 7.93
C MET A 86 5.62 13.00 8.82
N PHE A 87 6.69 12.55 8.24
CA PHE A 87 8.05 12.72 8.76
C PHE A 87 8.61 13.99 8.14
N HIS A 88 8.65 15.05 8.92
CA HIS A 88 9.02 16.38 8.41
C HIS A 88 10.42 16.73 8.85
N ARG A 89 11.22 17.35 7.98
CA ARG A 89 12.60 17.85 8.19
C ARG A 89 13.31 17.16 9.37
N TYR A 90 14.53 16.92 9.36
CA TYR A 90 15.35 16.34 10.45
C TYR A 90 14.70 15.23 11.31
N SER A 91 13.46 14.85 11.02
CA SER A 91 12.83 13.71 11.68
C SER A 91 13.61 12.43 11.38
N LYS A 92 13.60 11.52 12.34
CA LYS A 92 14.13 10.17 12.18
C LYS A 92 13.15 9.19 12.79
N GLY A 93 12.92 8.07 12.12
CA GLY A 93 12.02 7.04 12.62
C GLY A 93 11.63 6.08 11.51
N GLY A 94 10.92 5.03 11.89
CA GLY A 94 10.48 4.01 10.96
C GLY A 94 9.10 3.47 11.31
N ILE A 95 8.57 2.68 10.40
CA ILE A 95 7.28 2.01 10.51
C ILE A 95 7.53 0.52 10.33
N SER A 96 7.01 -0.30 11.23
CA SER A 96 7.12 -1.74 11.13
C SER A 96 5.76 -2.38 11.37
N TYR A 97 5.24 -3.06 10.34
CA TYR A 97 4.01 -3.85 10.38
C TYR A 97 2.78 -3.11 10.95
N ALA A 98 2.58 -1.85 10.53
CA ALA A 98 1.38 -1.09 10.84
C ALA A 98 0.43 -1.01 9.62
N ARG A 99 -0.86 -0.85 9.87
CA ARG A 99 -1.87 -0.55 8.86
C ARG A 99 -2.19 0.94 8.89
N PHE A 100 -2.19 1.55 7.73
CA PHE A 100 -2.62 2.93 7.49
C PHE A 100 -3.88 2.85 6.64
N ALA A 101 -5.03 3.24 7.19
CA ALA A 101 -6.29 3.12 6.50
C ALA A 101 -7.02 4.45 6.42
N HIS A 102 -7.73 4.68 5.31
CA HIS A 102 -8.57 5.84 5.13
C HIS A 102 -7.84 7.17 5.39
N LEU A 103 -6.59 7.25 4.95
CA LEU A 103 -5.75 8.44 5.09
C LEU A 103 -5.59 9.17 3.76
N GLY A 104 -4.91 10.33 3.80
CA GLY A 104 -4.70 11.18 2.65
C GLY A 104 -5.89 12.11 2.38
N LYS A 105 -5.59 13.33 1.98
CA LYS A 105 -6.61 14.32 1.64
C LYS A 105 -6.66 14.48 0.13
N ARG A 106 -7.80 14.14 -0.46
CA ARG A 106 -8.01 14.25 -1.91
C ARG A 106 -7.75 15.68 -2.37
N GLY A 107 -6.86 15.81 -3.36
CA GLY A 107 -6.58 17.09 -3.99
C GLY A 107 -5.79 18.07 -3.12
N VAL A 108 -5.21 17.65 -2.00
CA VAL A 108 -4.39 18.51 -1.16
C VAL A 108 -2.95 18.05 -1.19
N LEU A 109 -2.09 18.87 -1.81
CA LEU A 109 -0.65 18.60 -1.91
C LEU A 109 -0.02 18.40 -0.52
N GLY A 110 0.88 17.44 -0.40
CA GLY A 110 1.59 17.14 0.84
C GLY A 110 0.78 16.37 1.89
N ARG A 111 -0.51 16.08 1.66
CA ARG A 111 -1.38 15.38 2.60
C ARG A 111 -1.63 13.94 2.16
N TYR A 112 -0.57 13.14 2.19
CA TYR A 112 -0.53 11.74 1.77
C TYR A 112 -0.71 10.80 2.95
N ALA A 113 -0.99 9.51 2.72
CA ALA A 113 -1.12 8.56 3.83
C ALA A 113 0.18 8.50 4.65
N ILE A 114 1.33 8.34 3.98
CA ILE A 114 2.66 8.39 4.60
C ILE A 114 3.54 9.34 3.77
N HIS A 115 4.09 10.37 4.40
CA HIS A 115 4.90 11.37 3.71
C HIS A 115 6.24 11.59 4.43
N PHE A 116 7.33 11.34 3.72
CA PHE A 116 8.67 11.77 4.13
C PHE A 116 8.97 13.08 3.41
N HIS A 117 8.97 14.19 4.16
CA HIS A 117 9.01 15.53 3.59
C HIS A 117 10.28 16.27 4.00
N LEU A 118 11.17 16.48 3.02
CA LEU A 118 12.42 17.23 3.19
C LEU A 118 13.27 16.74 4.36
N ALA A 119 13.29 15.41 4.59
CA ALA A 119 14.08 14.85 5.69
C ALA A 119 15.58 14.76 5.37
N GLY A 120 15.97 15.01 4.12
CA GLY A 120 17.37 14.95 3.73
C GLY A 120 17.96 13.57 3.95
N THR A 121 19.07 13.48 4.66
CA THR A 121 19.77 12.21 4.95
C THR A 121 19.44 11.60 6.31
N THR A 122 18.52 12.20 7.07
CA THR A 122 18.21 11.77 8.44
C THR A 122 17.55 10.38 8.49
N MET A 123 16.98 9.93 7.36
CA MET A 123 16.37 8.60 7.27
C MET A 123 17.38 7.46 7.06
N ARG A 124 18.68 7.73 7.04
CA ARG A 124 19.70 6.67 6.98
C ARG A 124 19.53 5.69 8.14
N GLY A 125 19.31 4.41 7.80
CA GLY A 125 19.02 3.35 8.76
C GLY A 125 17.55 3.28 9.23
N SER A 126 16.68 4.14 8.69
CA SER A 126 15.22 4.07 8.91
C SER A 126 14.55 3.27 7.79
N ALA A 127 13.41 2.65 8.11
CA ALA A 127 12.69 1.85 7.16
C ALA A 127 11.17 1.91 7.38
N VAL A 128 10.43 1.71 6.29
CA VAL A 128 9.02 1.30 6.31
C VAL A 128 8.98 -0.15 5.89
N VAL A 129 8.67 -1.05 6.82
CA VAL A 129 8.66 -2.49 6.56
C VAL A 129 7.29 -3.08 6.85
N GLY A 130 6.77 -3.85 5.92
CA GLY A 130 5.55 -4.63 6.11
C GLY A 130 4.29 -3.80 6.36
N ALA A 131 4.28 -2.53 6.01
CA ALA A 131 3.10 -1.69 6.16
C ALA A 131 2.00 -2.11 5.17
N ALA A 132 0.72 -1.98 5.59
CA ALA A 132 -0.43 -2.08 4.72
C ALA A 132 -1.10 -0.71 4.64
N ILE A 133 -1.11 -0.10 3.46
CA ILE A 133 -1.73 1.21 3.23
C ILE A 133 -2.98 1.00 2.38
N VAL A 134 -4.14 1.24 2.96
CA VAL A 134 -5.43 0.84 2.38
C VAL A 134 -6.35 2.04 2.25
N ASP A 135 -6.97 2.17 1.09
CA ASP A 135 -7.93 3.24 0.78
C ASP A 135 -7.38 4.63 1.10
N SER A 136 -6.33 5.01 0.41
CA SER A 136 -5.78 6.37 0.52
C SER A 136 -6.48 7.32 -0.46
N HIS A 137 -6.96 8.45 0.04
CA HIS A 137 -7.49 9.53 -0.81
C HIS A 137 -6.41 10.41 -1.43
N ASN A 138 -5.16 9.99 -1.33
CA ASN A 138 -3.98 10.52 -2.00
C ASN A 138 -2.93 9.41 -2.02
N ARG A 139 -1.69 9.67 -2.40
CA ARG A 139 -0.59 8.69 -2.51
C ARG A 139 -0.47 7.79 -1.26
N TRP A 140 0.02 6.57 -1.43
CA TRP A 140 0.32 5.68 -0.30
C TRP A 140 1.55 6.15 0.47
N ILE A 141 2.71 6.17 -0.21
CA ILE A 141 3.98 6.61 0.37
C ILE A 141 4.61 7.60 -0.58
N THR A 142 4.89 8.79 -0.09
CA THR A 142 5.63 9.81 -0.82
C THR A 142 6.98 10.04 -0.16
N VAL A 143 8.02 10.00 -0.97
CA VAL A 143 9.39 10.33 -0.62
C VAL A 143 9.71 11.65 -1.31
N HIS A 144 9.87 12.73 -0.55
CA HIS A 144 10.12 14.08 -1.05
C HIS A 144 11.37 14.65 -0.39
N GLY A 145 12.36 15.00 -1.19
CA GLY A 145 13.63 15.55 -0.72
C GLY A 145 14.28 14.70 0.40
N THR A 146 14.14 13.38 0.30
CA THR A 146 14.54 12.42 1.35
C THR A 146 15.36 11.30 0.74
N GLN A 147 16.49 10.98 1.37
CA GLN A 147 17.45 10.00 0.91
C GLN A 147 17.66 8.90 1.96
N TYR A 148 18.19 7.73 1.51
CA TYR A 148 18.56 6.59 2.34
C TYR A 148 17.40 5.92 3.08
N LEU A 149 16.16 6.13 2.63
CA LEU A 149 14.98 5.45 3.17
C LEU A 149 14.86 4.05 2.54
N MET A 150 14.52 3.07 3.33
CA MET A 150 14.10 1.75 2.86
C MET A 150 12.59 1.61 2.96
N VAL A 151 11.94 1.19 1.87
CA VAL A 151 10.52 0.79 1.83
C VAL A 151 10.47 -0.66 1.36
N ARG A 152 10.08 -1.58 2.22
CA ARG A 152 10.16 -3.02 1.96
C ARG A 152 8.93 -3.78 2.42
N ASP A 153 8.53 -4.81 1.63
CA ASP A 153 7.45 -5.73 1.96
C ASP A 153 6.11 -5.03 2.28
N CYS A 154 5.89 -3.85 1.70
CA CYS A 154 4.68 -3.06 1.92
C CYS A 154 3.61 -3.39 0.88
N VAL A 155 2.36 -3.21 1.29
CA VAL A 155 1.20 -3.37 0.42
C VAL A 155 0.45 -2.06 0.36
N GLY A 156 0.37 -1.45 -0.82
CA GLY A 156 -0.54 -0.34 -1.11
C GLY A 156 -1.77 -0.87 -1.85
N TYR A 157 -2.94 -0.66 -1.30
CA TYR A 157 -4.21 -1.08 -1.91
C TYR A 157 -5.19 0.07 -1.95
N GLN A 158 -5.63 0.42 -3.15
CA GLN A 158 -6.51 1.55 -3.46
C GLN A 158 -5.94 2.90 -3.03
N SER A 159 -5.53 3.68 -4.01
CA SER A 159 -5.22 5.10 -3.84
C SER A 159 -5.95 5.93 -4.90
N VAL A 160 -6.17 7.19 -4.60
CA VAL A 160 -6.62 8.17 -5.59
C VAL A 160 -5.41 8.98 -6.04
N GLY A 161 -5.03 8.86 -7.32
CA GLY A 161 -3.81 9.42 -7.86
C GLY A 161 -2.66 8.40 -7.88
N HIS A 162 -1.46 8.83 -7.55
CA HIS A 162 -0.29 7.94 -7.55
C HIS A 162 -0.27 6.99 -6.34
N GLY A 163 0.55 5.96 -6.41
CA GLY A 163 0.79 5.02 -5.31
C GLY A 163 2.05 5.36 -4.51
N TYR A 164 3.15 4.68 -4.82
CA TYR A 164 4.49 5.03 -4.35
C TYR A 164 5.04 6.16 -5.23
N PHE A 165 5.60 7.18 -4.63
CA PHE A 165 5.97 8.39 -5.35
C PHE A 165 7.27 9.01 -4.83
N LEU A 166 8.24 9.24 -5.73
CA LEU A 166 9.43 10.06 -5.51
C LEU A 166 9.13 11.43 -6.11
N GLU A 167 9.04 12.48 -5.30
CA GLU A 167 8.34 13.71 -5.67
C GLU A 167 9.16 14.62 -6.60
N ASP A 168 10.46 14.76 -6.33
CA ASP A 168 11.32 15.69 -7.10
C ASP A 168 12.14 14.98 -8.18
N GLY A 169 12.23 13.65 -8.14
CA GLY A 169 13.14 12.89 -8.98
C GLY A 169 14.61 13.04 -8.62
N THR A 170 14.91 13.72 -7.52
CA THR A 170 16.29 13.94 -7.00
C THR A 170 16.58 13.11 -5.76
N GLU A 171 15.62 12.31 -5.30
CA GLU A 171 15.74 11.42 -4.16
C GLU A 171 16.64 10.24 -4.51
N VAL A 172 17.80 10.15 -3.85
CA VAL A 172 18.82 9.15 -4.13
C VAL A 172 19.04 8.19 -2.96
N PHE A 173 19.62 7.02 -3.26
CA PHE A 173 19.94 5.99 -2.28
C PHE A 173 18.73 5.46 -1.49
N ASN A 174 17.53 5.64 -2.00
CA ASN A 174 16.34 5.00 -1.46
C ASN A 174 16.23 3.58 -2.02
N LEU A 175 15.75 2.66 -1.21
CA LEU A 175 15.52 1.27 -1.59
C LEU A 175 14.03 0.96 -1.51
N LEU A 176 13.42 0.65 -2.65
CA LEU A 176 12.06 0.10 -2.73
C LEU A 176 12.19 -1.38 -3.11
N ASP A 177 11.87 -2.28 -2.18
CA ASP A 177 12.10 -3.71 -2.34
C ASP A 177 10.85 -4.53 -1.96
N ARG A 178 10.41 -5.40 -2.87
CA ARG A 178 9.27 -6.30 -2.69
C ARG A 178 7.98 -5.61 -2.21
N ASN A 179 7.66 -4.45 -2.77
CA ASN A 179 6.41 -3.76 -2.47
C ASN A 179 5.35 -4.13 -3.51
N LEU A 180 4.12 -4.30 -3.06
CA LEU A 180 2.97 -4.51 -3.91
C LEU A 180 2.11 -3.25 -3.96
N GLY A 181 1.81 -2.75 -5.17
CA GLY A 181 0.91 -1.62 -5.39
C GLY A 181 -0.28 -2.05 -6.24
N VAL A 182 -1.49 -1.91 -5.74
CA VAL A 182 -2.70 -2.40 -6.40
C VAL A 182 -3.79 -1.35 -6.40
N GLN A 183 -4.32 -1.08 -7.59
CA GLN A 183 -5.45 -0.19 -7.85
C GLN A 183 -5.21 1.27 -7.44
N ALA A 184 -4.30 1.93 -8.13
CA ALA A 184 -4.26 3.38 -8.14
C ALA A 184 -5.36 3.87 -9.11
N PHE A 185 -6.30 4.66 -8.60
CA PHE A 185 -7.40 5.23 -9.36
C PHE A 185 -7.05 6.62 -9.88
N LEU A 186 -7.59 6.97 -11.02
CA LEU A 186 -7.45 8.31 -11.56
C LEU A 186 -8.11 9.33 -10.61
N GLY A 187 -7.30 10.23 -10.07
CA GLY A 187 -7.79 11.38 -9.30
C GLY A 187 -8.13 12.55 -10.20
N ARG A 188 -8.94 13.49 -9.69
CA ARG A 188 -9.04 14.80 -10.33
C ARG A 188 -7.67 15.46 -10.20
N ARG A 189 -7.02 15.71 -11.33
CA ARG A 189 -5.75 16.43 -11.36
C ARG A 189 -6.00 17.86 -10.88
N LEU A 190 -5.25 18.29 -9.90
CA LEU A 190 -5.11 19.70 -9.55
C LEU A 190 -3.85 20.22 -10.23
N PRO A 191 -3.86 21.50 -10.67
CA PRO A 191 -2.70 22.08 -11.36
C PRO A 191 -1.38 21.90 -10.62
N ASP A 192 -1.42 21.95 -9.31
CA ASP A 192 -0.26 21.86 -8.39
C ASP A 192 0.17 20.42 -8.09
N GLN A 193 -0.54 19.42 -8.58
CA GLN A 193 -0.23 17.99 -8.41
C GLN A 193 0.36 17.38 -9.67
N VAL A 194 0.38 18.12 -10.76
CA VAL A 194 0.92 17.71 -12.04
C VAL A 194 2.31 18.31 -12.12
N LEU A 195 3.33 17.46 -12.07
CA LEU A 195 4.68 17.89 -12.42
C LEU A 195 4.70 18.28 -13.90
N PRO A 196 5.55 19.23 -14.31
CA PRO A 196 5.53 19.78 -15.68
C PRO A 196 5.72 18.76 -16.81
N PHE A 197 6.04 17.51 -16.47
CA PHE A 197 6.38 16.43 -17.39
C PHE A 197 5.50 15.16 -17.22
N ASP A 198 4.37 15.26 -16.52
CA ASP A 198 3.39 14.16 -16.42
C ASP A 198 2.44 14.14 -17.64
#